data_8aec7a006739a8f2ad9d32f0689169f8
#
_entry.id   8aec7a006739a8f2ad9d32f0689169f8
#
_cell.length_a   1.000
_cell.length_b   1.000
_cell.length_c   1.000
_cell.angle_alpha   90.00
_cell.angle_beta   90.00
_cell.angle_gamma   90.00
#
_symmetry.space_group_name_H-M   'P 1'
#
loop_
_entity.id
_entity.type
_entity.pdbx_description
1 polymer ?
#
loop_
_entity_poly.entity_id
_entity_poly.type
_entity_poly.pdbx_seq_one_letter_code
_entity_poly.pdbx_strand_id
1 'polypeptide(L)'
;SGTPYRITFAVVPQSTAYRSQRVTPKPHTTGPQTAVVTGPPGEEIYTDAYGRVKVQFHWDRYGKMDQDSSCWIRVSQTWAGANYGSMHIPRIGQEVIVDFLNGDPDYPIITGRVYNAMQTVPWDLPANKTMSGIKTHSSKGGASGDGLKNGPGDANVIRFEDKAGEAQSCPP
;
A
#
# COMPACT_ATOMS: atom_id res chain seq x y z
N SER A 1 10.01 1.63 62.29
CA SER A 1 8.61 1.98 62.09
C SER A 1 8.23 1.64 60.64
N GLY A 2 7.53 0.52 60.47
CA GLY A 2 7.08 0.10 59.15
C GLY A 2 5.83 0.92 58.73
N THR A 3 5.77 1.36 57.47
CA THR A 3 4.56 2.00 56.93
C THR A 3 3.43 0.96 56.91
N PRO A 4 2.26 1.25 57.48
CA PRO A 4 1.16 0.31 57.50
C PRO A 4 0.67 0.03 56.08
N TYR A 5 0.58 -1.23 55.72
CA TYR A 5 0.01 -1.66 54.45
C TYR A 5 -1.51 -1.43 54.48
N ARG A 6 -2.00 -0.74 53.43
CA ARG A 6 -3.46 -0.50 53.25
C ARG A 6 -3.88 -1.03 51.89
N ILE A 7 -4.95 -1.79 51.85
CA ILE A 7 -5.60 -2.23 50.61
C ILE A 7 -7.07 -1.85 50.62
N THR A 8 -7.56 -1.39 49.49
CA THR A 8 -8.99 -1.16 49.25
C THR A 8 -9.44 -2.05 48.11
N PHE A 9 -10.53 -2.73 48.25
CA PHE A 9 -11.07 -3.63 47.22
C PHE A 9 -12.58 -3.51 47.17
N ALA A 10 -13.13 -3.76 45.97
CA ALA A 10 -14.57 -3.93 45.75
C ALA A 10 -14.82 -5.37 45.29
N VAL A 11 -15.91 -5.94 45.75
CA VAL A 11 -16.30 -7.30 45.38
C VAL A 11 -17.66 -7.30 44.70
N VAL A 12 -17.86 -8.23 43.78
CA VAL A 12 -19.15 -8.51 43.16
C VAL A 12 -19.51 -9.98 43.42
N PRO A 13 -20.79 -10.34 43.50
CA PRO A 13 -21.21 -11.74 43.62
C PRO A 13 -20.65 -12.57 42.44
N GLN A 14 -20.29 -13.83 42.72
CA GLN A 14 -19.77 -14.75 41.72
C GLN A 14 -20.74 -14.96 40.52
N SER A 15 -22.04 -14.80 40.76
CA SER A 15 -23.07 -14.86 39.71
C SER A 15 -23.10 -13.66 38.77
N THR A 16 -22.39 -12.56 39.11
CA THR A 16 -22.33 -11.35 38.30
C THR A 16 -21.06 -11.34 37.46
N ALA A 17 -21.21 -11.38 36.14
CA ALA A 17 -20.07 -11.25 35.24
C ALA A 17 -19.46 -9.86 35.38
N TYR A 18 -18.26 -9.78 35.97
CA TYR A 18 -17.52 -8.54 36.06
C TYR A 18 -16.92 -8.18 34.69
N ARG A 19 -17.17 -6.97 34.26
CA ARG A 19 -16.48 -6.35 33.09
C ARG A 19 -15.90 -5.00 33.52
N SER A 20 -14.60 -4.83 33.32
CA SER A 20 -13.97 -3.54 33.59
C SER A 20 -14.58 -2.45 32.72
N GLN A 21 -14.67 -1.25 33.25
CA GLN A 21 -15.12 -0.08 32.50
C GLN A 21 -14.10 0.24 31.38
N ARG A 22 -14.57 0.54 30.18
CA ARG A 22 -13.74 0.99 29.08
C ARG A 22 -13.39 2.47 29.28
N VAL A 23 -12.23 2.73 29.86
CA VAL A 23 -11.74 4.08 30.13
C VAL A 23 -10.60 4.51 29.21
N THR A 24 -9.92 3.55 28.57
CA THR A 24 -8.85 3.84 27.62
C THR A 24 -9.44 4.23 26.27
N PRO A 25 -9.13 5.42 25.72
CA PRO A 25 -9.59 5.81 24.40
C PRO A 25 -8.98 4.90 23.32
N LYS A 26 -9.73 4.67 22.22
CA LYS A 26 -9.22 3.97 21.07
C LYS A 26 -8.08 4.79 20.43
N PRO A 27 -6.98 4.15 20.01
CA PRO A 27 -5.94 4.86 19.27
C PRO A 27 -6.49 5.56 18.03
N HIS A 28 -5.95 6.73 17.72
CA HIS A 28 -6.33 7.53 16.59
C HIS A 28 -5.11 7.86 15.73
N THR A 29 -5.18 7.57 14.44
CA THR A 29 -4.15 7.89 13.46
C THR A 29 -4.45 9.24 12.84
N THR A 30 -3.54 10.20 12.98
CA THR A 30 -3.76 11.61 12.62
C THR A 30 -3.48 11.94 11.15
N GLY A 31 -3.02 10.99 10.34
CA GLY A 31 -2.73 11.23 8.93
C GLY A 31 -2.30 9.96 8.19
N PRO A 32 -2.08 10.06 6.87
CA PRO A 32 -1.62 8.93 6.08
C PRO A 32 -0.20 8.49 6.48
N GLN A 33 0.10 7.24 6.23
CA GLN A 33 1.41 6.64 6.41
C GLN A 33 1.83 5.94 5.12
N THR A 34 3.11 5.71 4.92
CA THR A 34 3.57 4.85 3.82
C THR A 34 3.86 3.45 4.31
N ALA A 35 3.70 2.49 3.40
CA ALA A 35 3.95 1.09 3.67
C ALA A 35 4.44 0.40 2.38
N VAL A 36 5.09 -0.75 2.53
CA VAL A 36 5.56 -1.56 1.41
C VAL A 36 4.60 -2.71 1.17
N VAL A 37 4.21 -2.95 -0.08
CA VAL A 37 3.35 -4.08 -0.46
C VAL A 37 4.10 -5.39 -0.26
N THR A 38 3.44 -6.37 0.35
CA THR A 38 4.03 -7.67 0.71
C THR A 38 3.23 -8.84 0.15
N GLY A 39 3.83 -10.01 0.17
CA GLY A 39 3.19 -11.26 -0.25
C GLY A 39 4.10 -12.47 -0.09
N PRO A 40 3.69 -13.64 -0.60
CA PRO A 40 4.46 -14.86 -0.53
C PRO A 40 5.80 -14.76 -1.26
N PRO A 41 6.84 -15.43 -0.78
CA PRO A 41 8.12 -15.50 -1.47
C PRO A 41 7.98 -15.99 -2.92
N GLY A 42 8.67 -15.33 -3.85
CA GLY A 42 8.66 -15.70 -5.28
C GLY A 42 7.44 -15.22 -6.07
N GLU A 43 6.49 -14.52 -5.44
CA GLU A 43 5.40 -13.83 -6.13
C GLU A 43 5.73 -12.36 -6.38
N GLU A 44 5.24 -11.83 -7.52
CA GLU A 44 5.34 -10.40 -7.84
C GLU A 44 4.04 -9.65 -7.55
N ILE A 45 2.92 -10.36 -7.61
CA ILE A 45 1.58 -9.81 -7.41
C ILE A 45 0.84 -10.73 -6.44
N TYR A 46 0.35 -10.15 -5.34
CA TYR A 46 -0.44 -10.89 -4.36
C TYR A 46 -1.70 -10.10 -4.03
N THR A 47 -2.84 -10.61 -4.48
CA THR A 47 -4.14 -9.94 -4.33
C THR A 47 -5.24 -10.96 -4.11
N ASP A 48 -6.34 -10.53 -3.51
CA ASP A 48 -7.55 -11.33 -3.39
C ASP A 48 -8.56 -11.03 -4.51
N ALA A 49 -9.72 -11.67 -4.44
CA ALA A 49 -10.81 -11.51 -5.42
C ALA A 49 -11.39 -10.07 -5.49
N TYR A 50 -11.08 -9.21 -4.53
CA TYR A 50 -11.54 -7.82 -4.47
C TYR A 50 -10.46 -6.82 -4.86
N GLY A 51 -9.31 -7.27 -5.35
CA GLY A 51 -8.20 -6.38 -5.70
C GLY A 51 -7.50 -5.75 -4.49
N ARG A 52 -7.64 -6.34 -3.29
CA ARG A 52 -6.98 -5.91 -2.07
C ARG A 52 -5.56 -6.46 -2.02
N VAL A 53 -4.69 -5.77 -1.33
CA VAL A 53 -3.29 -6.18 -1.11
C VAL A 53 -2.95 -6.16 0.37
N LYS A 54 -1.80 -6.73 0.70
CA LYS A 54 -1.22 -6.68 2.05
C LYS A 54 0.04 -5.85 2.04
N VAL A 55 0.34 -5.23 3.17
CA VAL A 55 1.48 -4.33 3.31
C VAL A 55 2.21 -4.57 4.62
N GLN A 56 3.45 -4.09 4.70
CA GLN A 56 4.16 -3.92 5.96
C GLN A 56 4.46 -2.45 6.16
N PHE A 57 4.06 -1.91 7.32
CA PHE A 57 4.37 -0.54 7.72
C PHE A 57 5.83 -0.43 8.17
N HIS A 58 6.46 0.73 7.96
CA HIS A 58 7.86 0.96 8.31
C HIS A 58 8.16 0.86 9.83
N TRP A 59 7.16 1.07 10.66
CA TRP A 59 7.27 0.93 12.11
C TRP A 59 7.09 -0.51 12.60
N ASP A 60 6.60 -1.42 11.76
CA ASP A 60 6.43 -2.82 12.13
C ASP A 60 7.80 -3.52 12.20
N ARG A 61 8.24 -3.76 13.43
CA ARG A 61 9.54 -4.34 13.74
C ARG A 61 9.52 -5.87 13.76
N TYR A 62 8.36 -6.49 13.73
CA TYR A 62 8.16 -7.93 13.84
C TYR A 62 7.70 -8.57 12.53
N GLY A 63 7.24 -7.79 11.60
CA GLY A 63 6.81 -8.24 10.28
C GLY A 63 7.96 -8.87 9.49
N LYS A 64 7.61 -9.86 8.67
CA LYS A 64 8.57 -10.66 7.89
C LYS A 64 8.55 -10.31 6.40
N MET A 65 7.86 -9.25 6.01
CA MET A 65 7.65 -8.84 4.61
C MET A 65 6.99 -9.95 3.78
N ASP A 66 6.07 -10.67 4.36
CA ASP A 66 5.38 -11.82 3.77
C ASP A 66 3.86 -11.62 3.67
N GLN A 67 3.13 -12.68 3.32
CA GLN A 67 1.67 -12.68 3.20
C GLN A 67 0.92 -12.49 4.53
N ASP A 68 1.59 -12.52 5.65
CA ASP A 68 0.99 -12.39 6.98
C ASP A 68 1.25 -11.02 7.63
N SER A 69 1.89 -10.09 6.88
CA SER A 69 2.32 -8.78 7.38
C SER A 69 1.16 -7.84 7.73
N SER A 70 -0.02 -7.99 7.12
CA SER A 70 -1.21 -7.18 7.44
C SER A 70 -2.52 -7.91 7.13
N CYS A 71 -3.65 -7.28 7.49
CA CYS A 71 -4.95 -7.61 6.88
C CYS A 71 -4.97 -7.26 5.39
N TRP A 72 -6.01 -7.71 4.67
CA TRP A 72 -6.29 -7.28 3.30
C TRP A 72 -6.76 -5.83 3.28
N ILE A 73 -6.06 -4.95 2.54
CA ILE A 73 -6.34 -3.52 2.46
C ILE A 73 -6.87 -3.18 1.07
N ARG A 74 -7.98 -2.45 1.01
CA ARG A 74 -8.57 -1.97 -0.26
C ARG A 74 -7.66 -0.95 -0.91
N VAL A 75 -7.64 -0.98 -2.25
CA VAL A 75 -6.84 -0.06 -3.08
C VAL A 75 -7.78 0.87 -3.83
N SER A 76 -7.58 2.18 -3.69
CA SER A 76 -8.27 3.18 -4.48
C SER A 76 -7.84 3.08 -5.94
N GLN A 77 -8.81 3.14 -6.85
CA GLN A 77 -8.61 3.17 -8.30
C GLN A 77 -9.16 4.47 -8.86
N THR A 78 -8.67 4.91 -9.99
CA THR A 78 -9.15 6.15 -10.64
C THR A 78 -10.61 6.05 -11.11
N TRP A 79 -11.06 4.84 -11.39
CA TRP A 79 -12.44 4.55 -11.77
C TRP A 79 -12.80 3.13 -11.34
N ALA A 80 -13.91 2.98 -10.61
CA ALA A 80 -14.35 1.69 -10.10
C ALA A 80 -15.87 1.57 -10.17
N GLY A 81 -16.37 0.60 -10.92
CA GLY A 81 -17.80 0.31 -11.10
C GLY A 81 -18.07 -1.20 -11.12
N ALA A 82 -19.31 -1.58 -11.32
CA ALA A 82 -19.75 -2.99 -11.37
C ALA A 82 -19.25 -3.66 -12.65
N ASN A 83 -18.13 -4.36 -12.56
CA ASN A 83 -17.44 -5.05 -13.67
C ASN A 83 -16.85 -4.11 -14.74
N TYR A 84 -16.63 -2.82 -14.43
CA TYR A 84 -15.94 -1.87 -15.31
C TYR A 84 -15.12 -0.86 -14.48
N GLY A 85 -14.14 -0.23 -15.11
CA GLY A 85 -13.28 0.77 -14.49
C GLY A 85 -11.80 0.57 -14.84
N SER A 86 -10.92 1.26 -14.14
CA SER A 86 -9.48 1.07 -14.24
C SER A 86 -8.96 0.24 -13.07
N MET A 87 -8.04 -0.69 -13.33
CA MET A 87 -7.52 -1.57 -12.30
C MET A 87 -6.01 -1.69 -12.41
N HIS A 88 -5.31 -1.20 -11.39
CA HIS A 88 -3.86 -1.31 -11.28
C HIS A 88 -3.51 -1.85 -9.88
N ILE A 89 -3.28 -3.15 -9.78
CA ILE A 89 -2.93 -3.79 -8.51
C ILE A 89 -1.50 -3.40 -8.12
N PRO A 90 -1.27 -2.85 -6.91
CA PRO A 90 0.07 -2.63 -6.39
C PRO A 90 0.83 -3.95 -6.28
N ARG A 91 2.08 -3.97 -6.76
CA ARG A 91 2.92 -5.17 -6.73
C ARG A 91 3.78 -5.21 -5.48
N ILE A 92 4.22 -6.41 -5.11
CA ILE A 92 5.14 -6.63 -3.99
C ILE A 92 6.39 -5.77 -4.16
N GLY A 93 6.79 -5.10 -3.07
CA GLY A 93 7.92 -4.15 -3.05
C GLY A 93 7.58 -2.71 -3.39
N GLN A 94 6.40 -2.43 -3.96
CA GLN A 94 5.97 -1.04 -4.22
C GLN A 94 5.59 -0.32 -2.92
N GLU A 95 5.90 0.97 -2.85
CA GLU A 95 5.51 1.83 -1.75
C GLU A 95 4.13 2.44 -2.01
N VAL A 96 3.26 2.32 -1.03
CA VAL A 96 1.88 2.81 -1.08
C VAL A 96 1.60 3.79 0.05
N ILE A 97 0.67 4.70 -0.20
CA ILE A 97 0.14 5.62 0.82
C ILE A 97 -1.10 4.95 1.42
N VAL A 98 -1.08 4.75 2.73
CA VAL A 98 -2.18 4.17 3.50
C VAL A 98 -2.80 5.27 4.36
N ASP A 99 -4.07 5.52 4.16
CA ASP A 99 -4.89 6.37 5.02
C ASP A 99 -5.80 5.52 5.90
N PHE A 100 -6.41 6.11 6.91
CA PHE A 100 -7.24 5.42 7.90
C PHE A 100 -8.59 6.11 7.98
N LEU A 101 -9.65 5.40 7.63
CA LEU A 101 -11.00 5.97 7.64
C LEU A 101 -11.38 6.43 9.04
N ASN A 102 -11.76 7.70 9.16
CA ASN A 102 -12.04 8.37 10.44
C ASN A 102 -10.87 8.33 11.45
N GLY A 103 -9.65 8.15 10.98
CA GLY A 103 -8.46 8.01 11.84
C GLY A 103 -8.43 6.70 12.63
N ASP A 104 -9.25 5.73 12.28
CA ASP A 104 -9.32 4.43 12.95
C ASP A 104 -8.28 3.47 12.35
N PRO A 105 -7.26 3.03 13.14
CA PRO A 105 -6.22 2.13 12.65
C PRO A 105 -6.74 0.78 12.16
N ASP A 106 -7.96 0.37 12.54
CA ASP A 106 -8.59 -0.86 12.06
C ASP A 106 -9.23 -0.74 10.67
N TYR A 107 -9.30 0.49 10.11
CA TYR A 107 -9.90 0.74 8.80
C TYR A 107 -8.92 1.38 7.80
N PRO A 108 -7.81 0.70 7.47
CA PRO A 108 -6.86 1.18 6.48
C PRO A 108 -7.43 1.14 5.06
N ILE A 109 -7.00 2.10 4.24
CA ILE A 109 -7.27 2.16 2.80
C ILE A 109 -6.04 2.70 2.06
N ILE A 110 -5.65 2.08 0.96
CA ILE A 110 -4.57 2.59 0.11
C ILE A 110 -5.15 3.65 -0.82
N THR A 111 -4.63 4.88 -0.72
CA THR A 111 -5.09 6.05 -1.47
C THR A 111 -4.13 6.45 -2.59
N GLY A 112 -2.89 5.96 -2.59
CA GLY A 112 -1.90 6.32 -3.60
C GLY A 112 -0.66 5.44 -3.59
N ARG A 113 0.28 5.80 -4.47
CA ARG A 113 1.58 5.17 -4.63
C ARG A 113 2.63 6.23 -4.83
N VAL A 114 3.87 5.95 -4.43
CA VAL A 114 5.00 6.85 -4.62
C VAL A 114 6.19 6.09 -5.21
N TYR A 115 6.94 6.78 -6.06
CA TYR A 115 8.26 6.29 -6.45
C TYR A 115 9.27 6.57 -5.34
N ASN A 116 10.29 5.75 -5.27
CA ASN A 116 11.40 5.90 -4.33
C ASN A 116 12.71 5.39 -4.96
N ALA A 117 13.79 5.34 -4.19
CA ALA A 117 15.09 4.91 -4.69
C ALA A 117 15.13 3.45 -5.18
N MET A 118 14.22 2.60 -4.70
CA MET A 118 14.12 1.18 -5.10
C MET A 118 13.11 0.97 -6.23
N GLN A 119 12.11 1.82 -6.32
CA GLN A 119 11.02 1.79 -7.31
C GLN A 119 11.05 3.11 -8.06
N THR A 120 11.90 3.19 -9.09
CA THR A 120 12.17 4.43 -9.83
C THR A 120 11.11 4.71 -10.90
N VAL A 121 11.09 5.96 -11.35
CA VAL A 121 10.19 6.42 -12.43
C VAL A 121 10.42 5.68 -13.74
N PRO A 122 9.40 5.57 -14.62
CA PRO A 122 9.48 4.78 -15.85
C PRO A 122 10.40 5.36 -16.95
N TRP A 123 10.75 6.65 -16.87
CA TRP A 123 11.64 7.35 -17.79
C TRP A 123 12.63 8.22 -17.03
N ASP A 124 13.85 8.29 -17.51
CA ASP A 124 14.93 9.02 -16.83
C ASP A 124 14.61 10.51 -16.69
N LEU A 125 14.59 10.99 -15.45
CA LEU A 125 14.44 12.41 -15.14
C LEU A 125 15.81 13.02 -14.76
N PRO A 126 16.05 14.30 -15.06
CA PRO A 126 15.12 15.28 -15.65
C PRO A 126 15.10 15.30 -17.19
N ALA A 127 15.82 14.41 -17.87
CA ALA A 127 15.97 14.42 -19.33
C ALA A 127 14.62 14.31 -20.06
N ASN A 128 13.73 13.46 -19.57
CA ASN A 128 12.42 13.17 -20.19
C ASN A 128 11.25 13.82 -19.42
N LYS A 129 11.44 15.03 -18.87
CA LYS A 129 10.43 15.73 -18.05
C LYS A 129 9.15 16.12 -18.81
N THR A 130 9.18 16.10 -20.14
CA THR A 130 8.03 16.36 -21.01
C THR A 130 7.26 15.09 -21.37
N MET A 131 7.79 13.92 -21.04
CA MET A 131 7.08 12.65 -21.24
C MET A 131 6.06 12.38 -20.15
N SER A 132 4.89 11.91 -20.55
CA SER A 132 3.86 11.37 -19.64
C SER A 132 3.29 10.07 -20.20
N GLY A 133 2.65 9.27 -19.36
CA GLY A 133 2.03 8.03 -19.84
C GLY A 133 1.97 6.91 -18.83
N ILE A 134 1.70 5.71 -19.34
CA ILE A 134 1.61 4.47 -18.57
C ILE A 134 2.59 3.47 -19.18
N LYS A 135 3.40 2.85 -18.34
CA LYS A 135 4.28 1.76 -18.70
C LYS A 135 4.00 0.58 -17.77
N THR A 136 3.64 -0.55 -18.34
CA THR A 136 3.43 -1.78 -17.57
C THR A 136 4.75 -2.54 -17.40
N HIS A 137 4.69 -3.63 -16.66
CA HIS A 137 5.81 -4.54 -16.47
C HIS A 137 5.29 -5.98 -16.57
N SER A 138 5.90 -6.79 -17.42
CA SER A 138 5.50 -8.20 -17.59
C SER A 138 5.78 -9.01 -16.32
N SER A 139 4.89 -9.87 -15.94
CA SER A 139 5.02 -10.83 -14.85
C SER A 139 5.07 -12.26 -15.44
N LYS A 140 5.88 -13.17 -14.96
CA LYS A 140 7.00 -13.08 -14.03
C LYS A 140 8.29 -12.82 -14.82
N GLY A 141 9.17 -11.99 -14.25
CA GLY A 141 10.52 -11.86 -14.78
C GLY A 141 10.71 -10.90 -15.92
N GLY A 142 9.81 -9.92 -16.10
CA GLY A 142 10.14 -8.76 -16.93
C GLY A 142 11.40 -8.11 -16.38
N ALA A 143 12.40 -7.84 -17.23
CA ALA A 143 13.68 -7.34 -16.77
C ALA A 143 13.53 -6.03 -15.99
N SER A 144 14.14 -5.96 -14.83
CA SER A 144 14.33 -4.70 -14.10
C SER A 144 15.33 -3.85 -14.87
N GLY A 145 14.85 -2.82 -15.53
CA GLY A 145 15.68 -1.89 -16.31
C GLY A 145 14.87 -0.72 -16.81
N ASP A 146 15.56 0.30 -17.29
CA ASP A 146 14.99 1.43 -18.00
C ASP A 146 14.29 0.92 -19.27
N GLY A 147 13.08 0.64 -19.19
CA GLY A 147 12.24 -0.12 -20.08
C GLY A 147 12.16 0.27 -21.55
N LEU A 148 12.99 1.13 -22.04
CA LEU A 148 13.29 1.27 -23.46
C LEU A 148 14.40 0.30 -23.92
N LYS A 149 15.15 -0.26 -22.99
CA LYS A 149 16.20 -1.27 -23.26
C LYS A 149 15.67 -2.69 -23.14
N ASN A 150 14.48 -2.88 -22.55
CA ASN A 150 13.83 -4.17 -22.51
C ASN A 150 13.20 -4.42 -23.88
N GLY A 151 13.46 -5.55 -24.46
CA GLY A 151 12.93 -5.92 -25.77
C GLY A 151 11.40 -5.92 -25.85
N PRO A 152 10.82 -6.03 -27.06
CA PRO A 152 9.38 -6.20 -27.24
C PRO A 152 8.89 -7.39 -26.41
N GLY A 153 7.86 -7.17 -25.54
CA GLY A 153 7.24 -8.18 -24.69
C GLY A 153 7.43 -8.00 -23.20
N ASP A 154 8.32 -7.09 -22.78
CA ASP A 154 8.55 -6.87 -21.33
C ASP A 154 7.64 -5.79 -20.73
N ALA A 155 7.00 -4.97 -21.54
CA ALA A 155 6.09 -3.91 -21.12
C ALA A 155 5.12 -3.51 -22.22
N ASN A 156 3.93 -3.02 -21.82
CA ASN A 156 3.05 -2.24 -22.69
C ASN A 156 3.25 -0.77 -22.34
N VAL A 157 3.29 0.10 -23.36
CA VAL A 157 3.55 1.53 -23.17
C VAL A 157 2.50 2.36 -23.90
N ILE A 158 1.87 3.29 -23.19
CA ILE A 158 1.13 4.41 -23.76
C ILE A 158 1.84 5.67 -23.27
N ARG A 159 2.41 6.46 -24.18
CA ARG A 159 3.15 7.67 -23.81
C ARG A 159 2.77 8.85 -24.68
N PHE A 160 2.93 10.03 -24.13
CA PHE A 160 2.79 11.31 -24.78
C PHE A 160 4.13 12.04 -24.65
N GLU A 161 4.55 12.73 -25.71
CA GLU A 161 5.67 13.65 -25.70
C GLU A 161 5.15 15.05 -25.94
N ASP A 162 5.31 15.93 -24.94
CA ASP A 162 4.81 17.30 -24.98
C ASP A 162 5.90 18.33 -25.30
N LYS A 163 7.07 17.89 -25.75
CA LYS A 163 8.14 18.79 -26.15
C LYS A 163 7.75 19.55 -27.41
N ALA A 164 7.87 20.89 -27.38
CA ALA A 164 7.49 21.73 -28.48
C ALA A 164 8.23 21.34 -29.78
N GLY A 165 7.48 21.09 -30.85
CA GLY A 165 7.97 20.63 -32.13
C GLY A 165 8.24 19.12 -32.26
N GLU A 166 8.12 18.37 -31.16
CA GLU A 166 8.27 16.91 -31.11
C GLU A 166 7.04 16.18 -30.56
N ALA A 167 5.94 16.91 -30.33
CA ALA A 167 4.71 16.32 -29.77
C ALA A 167 4.23 15.16 -30.65
N GLN A 168 4.13 13.97 -30.06
CA GLN A 168 3.68 12.75 -30.71
C GLN A 168 2.59 12.10 -29.85
N SER A 169 1.45 11.83 -30.48
CA SER A 169 0.52 10.84 -29.93
C SER A 169 0.95 9.45 -30.39
N CYS A 170 0.93 8.48 -29.49
CA CYS A 170 1.16 7.10 -29.88
C CYS A 170 0.14 6.70 -30.97
N PRO A 171 0.55 6.24 -32.15
CA PRO A 171 -0.40 5.67 -33.12
C PRO A 171 -1.02 4.41 -32.55
N PRO A 172 -2.21 4.05 -32.97
CA PRO A 172 -2.96 2.87 -32.53
C PRO A 172 -2.21 1.56 -32.78
#